data_7d3ea9e9828d39f0abbf2aefeac2df1f
#
_entry.id   7d3ea9e9828d39f0abbf2aefeac2df1f
#
_cell.length_a   1.000
_cell.length_b   1.000
_cell.length_c   1.000
_cell.angle_alpha   90.00
_cell.angle_beta   90.00
_cell.angle_gamma   90.00
#
_symmetry.space_group_name_H-M   'P 1'
#
loop_
_entity.id
_entity.type
_entity.pdbx_description
1 polymer ?
#
loop_
_entity_poly.entity_id
_entity_poly.type
_entity_poly.pdbx_seq_one_letter_code
_entity_poly.pdbx_strand_id
1 'polypeptide(L)'
;AFEMIQHYLENYQFEIGLNAYLNLYQEVISQHQVDLRGEKDKGLQIMGLLESRCLDFNNVIITSVNEGILPQGKTSSSFIPFDLKKQYHLPTYQEKDKVYSYHFFRVLQRAKNIHLLYNDLSGNLSFAEESRFIKILEEDQLDKHQFQRFNAEVSVRPNEVQDTITNSTQIQKTLERWMTEKGISASALISYVRNPYDLY
;
A
#
# COMPACT_ATOMS: atom_id res chain seq x y z
N ALA A 1 3.50 23.45 -8.17
CA ALA A 1 4.81 23.04 -7.61
C ALA A 1 5.99 23.65 -8.40
N PHE A 2 6.09 23.38 -9.70
CA PHE A 2 7.22 23.86 -10.53
C PHE A 2 7.35 25.39 -10.48
N GLU A 3 6.30 26.10 -10.83
CA GLU A 3 6.28 27.59 -10.82
C GLU A 3 6.59 28.18 -9.43
N MET A 4 6.13 27.52 -8.38
CA MET A 4 6.37 27.93 -7.00
C MET A 4 7.86 27.81 -6.65
N ILE A 5 8.50 26.69 -6.99
CA ILE A 5 9.94 26.49 -6.75
C ILE A 5 10.76 27.50 -7.58
N GLN A 6 10.42 27.68 -8.86
CA GLN A 6 11.08 28.64 -9.73
C GLN A 6 10.99 30.06 -9.16
N HIS A 7 9.81 30.49 -8.71
CA HIS A 7 9.60 31.79 -8.09
C HIS A 7 10.49 32.00 -6.84
N TYR A 8 10.64 30.95 -6.00
CA TYR A 8 11.52 31.05 -4.83
C TYR A 8 13.00 31.13 -5.24
N LEU A 9 13.43 30.35 -6.21
CA LEU A 9 14.82 30.38 -6.69
C LEU A 9 15.20 31.74 -7.29
N GLU A 10 14.31 32.33 -8.06
CA GLU A 10 14.50 33.66 -8.68
C GLU A 10 14.54 34.77 -7.62
N ASN A 11 13.63 34.75 -6.64
CA ASN A 11 13.56 35.78 -5.61
C ASN A 11 14.75 35.76 -4.64
N TYR A 12 15.24 34.58 -4.33
CA TYR A 12 16.35 34.44 -3.36
C TYR A 12 17.71 34.20 -4.01
N GLN A 13 17.76 34.16 -5.35
CA GLN A 13 19.01 33.98 -6.15
C GLN A 13 19.80 32.74 -5.71
N PHE A 14 19.13 31.65 -5.38
CA PHE A 14 19.80 30.40 -5.05
C PHE A 14 20.14 29.61 -6.32
N GLU A 15 21.42 29.29 -6.47
CA GLU A 15 21.86 28.30 -7.46
C GLU A 15 21.84 26.92 -6.80
N ILE A 16 20.94 26.06 -7.25
CA ILE A 16 20.85 24.67 -6.76
C ILE A 16 21.13 23.70 -7.91
N GLY A 17 21.83 22.62 -7.59
CA GLY A 17 22.06 21.54 -8.54
C GLY A 17 20.78 20.77 -8.86
N LEU A 18 20.73 20.10 -10.01
CA LEU A 18 19.57 19.36 -10.50
C LEU A 18 19.01 18.35 -9.46
N ASN A 19 19.89 17.65 -8.75
CA ASN A 19 19.48 16.67 -7.74
C ASN A 19 18.76 17.34 -6.55
N ALA A 20 19.25 18.50 -6.10
CA ALA A 20 18.60 19.26 -5.03
C ALA A 20 17.24 19.80 -5.50
N TYR A 21 17.16 20.25 -6.75
CA TYR A 21 15.89 20.67 -7.34
C TYR A 21 14.87 19.53 -7.41
N LEU A 22 15.27 18.34 -7.83
CA LEU A 22 14.40 17.16 -7.89
C LEU A 22 13.90 16.76 -6.50
N ASN A 23 14.75 16.79 -5.49
CA ASN A 23 14.35 16.49 -4.10
C ASN A 23 13.32 17.51 -3.60
N LEU A 24 13.54 18.80 -3.80
CA LEU A 24 12.58 19.84 -3.45
C LEU A 24 11.24 19.67 -4.20
N TYR A 25 11.32 19.34 -5.49
CA TYR A 25 10.14 19.11 -6.31
C TYR A 25 9.31 17.93 -5.78
N GLN A 26 9.96 16.81 -5.44
CA GLN A 26 9.30 15.64 -4.84
C GLN A 26 8.69 15.96 -3.49
N GLU A 27 9.38 16.73 -2.64
CA GLU A 27 8.87 17.16 -1.34
C GLU A 27 7.62 18.03 -1.49
N VAL A 28 7.67 19.04 -2.36
CA VAL A 28 6.52 19.91 -2.62
C VAL A 28 5.34 19.13 -3.19
N ILE A 29 5.55 18.21 -4.14
CA ILE A 29 4.47 17.39 -4.70
C ILE A 29 3.87 16.47 -3.65
N SER A 30 4.69 15.88 -2.77
CA SER A 30 4.18 14.97 -1.74
C SER A 30 3.23 15.65 -0.74
N GLN A 31 3.35 16.96 -0.58
CA GLN A 31 2.48 17.77 0.28
C GLN A 31 1.23 18.29 -0.44
N HIS A 32 1.21 18.27 -1.77
CA HIS A 32 0.05 18.72 -2.53
C HIS A 32 -0.97 17.60 -2.68
N GLN A 33 -2.19 17.92 -2.26
CA GLN A 33 -3.36 17.07 -2.48
C GLN A 33 -4.15 17.61 -3.67
N VAL A 34 -4.59 16.71 -4.52
CA VAL A 34 -5.49 17.06 -5.64
C VAL A 34 -6.91 16.72 -5.22
N ASP A 35 -7.75 17.74 -5.13
CA ASP A 35 -9.17 17.52 -4.88
C ASP A 35 -9.83 16.90 -6.10
N LEU A 36 -10.24 15.64 -5.95
CA LEU A 36 -11.03 14.96 -6.97
C LEU A 36 -12.46 15.49 -6.91
N ARG A 37 -12.87 16.23 -7.94
CA ARG A 37 -14.26 16.67 -8.09
C ARG A 37 -15.09 15.51 -8.64
N GLY A 38 -15.88 14.88 -7.77
CA GLY A 38 -16.83 13.83 -8.12
C GLY A 38 -18.25 14.22 -7.73
N GLU A 39 -19.24 13.59 -8.33
CA GLU A 39 -20.63 13.70 -7.88
C GLU A 39 -20.83 12.85 -6.64
N LYS A 40 -21.23 13.47 -5.52
CA LYS A 40 -21.31 12.81 -4.21
C LYS A 40 -22.33 11.67 -4.13
N ASP A 41 -23.32 11.65 -5.01
CA ASP A 41 -24.48 10.75 -4.91
C ASP A 41 -24.63 9.82 -6.12
N LYS A 42 -23.67 9.80 -7.05
CA LYS A 42 -23.75 9.00 -8.27
C LYS A 42 -22.48 8.20 -8.53
N GLY A 43 -22.65 6.99 -9.03
CA GLY A 43 -21.56 6.11 -9.44
C GLY A 43 -20.87 5.40 -8.29
N LEU A 44 -19.64 4.96 -8.54
CA LEU A 44 -18.80 4.29 -7.56
C LEU A 44 -18.22 5.31 -6.58
N GLN A 45 -18.46 5.11 -5.28
CA GLN A 45 -17.91 5.90 -4.20
C GLN A 45 -16.73 5.14 -3.57
N ILE A 46 -15.54 5.74 -3.57
CA ILE A 46 -14.34 5.19 -2.91
C ILE A 46 -14.01 6.08 -1.73
N MET A 47 -14.01 5.49 -0.54
CA MET A 47 -13.78 6.25 0.70
C MET A 47 -13.20 5.32 1.78
N GLY A 48 -12.62 5.88 2.82
CA GLY A 48 -12.24 5.13 4.00
C GLY A 48 -13.46 4.72 4.84
N LEU A 49 -13.25 3.75 5.73
CA LEU A 49 -14.34 3.25 6.59
C LEU A 49 -14.89 4.35 7.50
N LEU A 50 -14.05 5.25 8.00
CA LEU A 50 -14.49 6.32 8.89
C LEU A 50 -15.24 7.44 8.14
N GLU A 51 -14.97 7.62 6.86
CA GLU A 51 -15.66 8.58 5.99
C GLU A 51 -17.04 8.10 5.57
N SER A 52 -17.31 6.79 5.65
CA SER A 52 -18.63 6.20 5.36
C SER A 52 -19.68 6.46 6.45
N ARG A 53 -19.36 7.24 7.47
CA ARG A 53 -20.28 7.57 8.57
C ARG A 53 -21.59 8.17 8.07
N CYS A 54 -22.70 7.67 8.61
CA CYS A 54 -24.06 8.11 8.28
C CYS A 54 -24.50 7.87 6.82
N LEU A 55 -23.70 7.11 6.05
CA LEU A 55 -24.05 6.73 4.69
C LEU A 55 -24.55 5.27 4.66
N ASP A 56 -25.51 5.02 3.78
CA ASP A 56 -26.07 3.70 3.54
C ASP A 56 -25.88 3.34 2.06
N PHE A 57 -25.44 2.11 1.80
CA PHE A 57 -25.18 1.62 0.45
C PHE A 57 -25.88 0.28 0.22
N ASN A 58 -26.38 0.05 -0.99
CA ASN A 58 -26.94 -1.25 -1.38
C ASN A 58 -25.86 -2.30 -1.62
N ASN A 59 -24.73 -1.87 -2.20
CA ASN A 59 -23.59 -2.72 -2.51
C ASN A 59 -22.36 -2.15 -1.81
N VAL A 60 -21.67 -3.00 -1.06
CA VAL A 60 -20.49 -2.61 -0.28
C VAL A 60 -19.35 -3.55 -0.62
N ILE A 61 -18.20 -2.99 -0.95
CA ILE A 61 -16.95 -3.73 -1.15
C ILE A 61 -15.95 -3.16 -0.16
N ILE A 62 -15.46 -3.99 0.77
CA ILE A 62 -14.42 -3.60 1.72
C ILE A 62 -13.17 -4.39 1.38
N THR A 63 -12.08 -3.68 1.14
CA THR A 63 -10.77 -4.26 0.83
C THR A 63 -9.88 -4.30 2.06
N SER A 64 -8.87 -5.17 2.03
CA SER A 64 -7.87 -5.28 3.12
C SER A 64 -8.48 -5.62 4.48
N VAL A 65 -9.47 -6.52 4.49
CA VAL A 65 -10.13 -6.98 5.72
C VAL A 65 -9.26 -8.04 6.40
N ASN A 66 -8.02 -7.62 6.73
CA ASN A 66 -7.03 -8.46 7.39
C ASN A 66 -6.83 -8.03 8.85
N GLU A 67 -6.50 -8.99 9.71
CA GLU A 67 -6.13 -8.69 11.10
C GLU A 67 -4.90 -7.78 11.14
N GLY A 68 -4.96 -6.74 11.96
CA GLY A 68 -3.91 -5.72 12.04
C GLY A 68 -4.04 -4.58 11.03
N ILE A 69 -4.91 -4.70 10.00
CA ILE A 69 -5.29 -3.63 9.08
C ILE A 69 -6.70 -3.14 9.42
N LEU A 70 -7.63 -4.06 9.50
CA LEU A 70 -9.02 -3.79 9.89
C LEU A 70 -9.55 -4.90 10.80
N PRO A 71 -9.59 -4.69 12.13
CA PRO A 71 -9.15 -3.50 12.87
C PRO A 71 -7.62 -3.32 12.88
N GLN A 72 -7.18 -2.08 13.04
CA GLN A 72 -5.78 -1.70 12.93
C GLN A 72 -4.88 -2.27 14.05
N GLY A 73 -5.47 -2.77 15.13
CA GLY A 73 -4.71 -3.36 16.24
C GLY A 73 -3.84 -2.36 17.00
N LYS A 74 -2.79 -2.87 17.64
CA LYS A 74 -1.83 -2.07 18.42
C LYS A 74 -0.84 -1.37 17.49
N THR A 75 -1.10 -0.14 17.09
CA THR A 75 -0.27 0.59 16.11
C THR A 75 0.70 1.60 16.69
N SER A 76 0.66 1.92 17.98
CA SER A 76 1.54 2.92 18.53
C SER A 76 2.27 2.47 19.80
N SER A 77 3.59 2.49 19.74
CA SER A 77 4.42 2.56 20.95
C SER A 77 4.21 3.95 21.58
N SER A 78 3.45 4.00 22.65
CA SER A 78 3.27 5.22 23.44
C SER A 78 4.26 5.21 24.60
N PHE A 79 4.84 6.35 24.92
CA PHE A 79 5.65 6.50 26.13
C PHE A 79 4.86 6.29 27.43
N ILE A 80 3.51 6.39 27.36
CA ILE A 80 2.64 6.17 28.51
C ILE A 80 2.27 4.69 28.55
N PRO A 81 2.63 3.95 29.61
CA PRO A 81 2.25 2.56 29.79
C PRO A 81 0.72 2.35 29.78
N PHE A 82 0.29 1.16 29.33
CA PHE A 82 -1.12 0.83 29.21
C PHE A 82 -1.90 0.96 30.53
N ASP A 83 -1.29 0.53 31.65
CA ASP A 83 -1.91 0.58 32.97
C ASP A 83 -2.17 2.01 33.42
N LEU A 84 -1.25 2.94 33.16
CA LEU A 84 -1.45 4.36 33.44
C LEU A 84 -2.56 4.94 32.57
N LYS A 85 -2.61 4.57 31.29
CA LYS A 85 -3.71 5.00 30.42
C LYS A 85 -5.06 4.56 30.97
N LYS A 86 -5.16 3.32 31.43
CA LYS A 86 -6.39 2.78 32.01
C LYS A 86 -6.74 3.50 33.32
N GLN A 87 -5.77 3.73 34.20
CA GLN A 87 -5.97 4.41 35.48
C GLN A 87 -6.48 5.84 35.31
N TYR A 88 -5.94 6.57 34.31
CA TYR A 88 -6.30 7.97 34.05
C TYR A 88 -7.35 8.14 32.94
N HIS A 89 -8.05 7.05 32.55
CA HIS A 89 -9.08 7.07 31.49
C HIS A 89 -8.63 7.69 30.17
N LEU A 90 -7.35 7.51 29.83
CA LEU A 90 -6.81 7.97 28.55
C LEU A 90 -7.21 6.98 27.42
N PRO A 91 -7.38 7.47 26.19
CA PRO A 91 -7.76 6.61 25.07
C PRO A 91 -6.72 5.49 24.86
N THR A 92 -7.20 4.26 24.77
CA THR A 92 -6.40 3.06 24.50
C THR A 92 -6.68 2.53 23.08
N TYR A 93 -5.95 1.52 22.64
CA TYR A 93 -6.24 0.86 21.38
C TYR A 93 -7.61 0.17 21.38
N GLN A 94 -8.13 -0.21 22.57
CA GLN A 94 -9.44 -0.86 22.69
C GLN A 94 -10.59 0.07 22.29
N GLU A 95 -10.51 1.35 22.63
CA GLU A 95 -11.51 2.33 22.22
C GLU A 95 -11.45 2.57 20.70
N LYS A 96 -10.25 2.58 20.12
CA LYS A 96 -10.10 2.67 18.66
C LYS A 96 -10.72 1.46 17.97
N ASP A 97 -10.45 0.25 18.43
CA ASP A 97 -11.01 -0.97 17.87
C ASP A 97 -12.54 -0.97 17.95
N LYS A 98 -13.13 -0.48 19.03
CA LYS A 98 -14.59 -0.32 19.16
C LYS A 98 -15.16 0.66 18.13
N VAL A 99 -14.46 1.76 17.85
CA VAL A 99 -14.89 2.72 16.83
C VAL A 99 -14.86 2.09 15.43
N TYR A 100 -13.77 1.38 15.08
CA TYR A 100 -13.69 0.67 13.80
C TYR A 100 -14.75 -0.43 13.69
N SER A 101 -14.96 -1.20 14.75
CA SER A 101 -16.00 -2.22 14.82
C SER A 101 -17.39 -1.63 14.58
N TYR A 102 -17.72 -0.53 15.28
CA TYR A 102 -19.00 0.14 15.10
C TYR A 102 -19.21 0.57 13.64
N HIS A 103 -18.23 1.22 13.02
CA HIS A 103 -18.36 1.70 11.63
C HIS A 103 -18.41 0.55 10.63
N PHE A 104 -17.65 -0.53 10.86
CA PHE A 104 -17.69 -1.72 10.04
C PHE A 104 -19.09 -2.35 10.03
N PHE A 105 -19.63 -2.68 11.18
CA PHE A 105 -20.95 -3.29 11.25
C PHE A 105 -22.06 -2.32 10.81
N ARG A 106 -21.89 -1.03 11.06
CA ARG A 106 -22.87 -0.01 10.66
C ARG A 106 -23.00 0.12 9.14
N VAL A 107 -21.89 0.10 8.40
CA VAL A 107 -21.94 0.18 6.93
C VAL A 107 -22.55 -1.07 6.30
N LEU A 108 -22.37 -2.23 6.93
CA LEU A 108 -22.94 -3.50 6.47
C LEU A 108 -24.43 -3.64 6.78
N GLN A 109 -24.93 -2.99 7.83
CA GLN A 109 -26.27 -3.20 8.39
C GLN A 109 -27.40 -3.07 7.36
N ARG A 110 -27.27 -2.19 6.37
CA ARG A 110 -28.28 -1.91 5.35
C ARG A 110 -27.87 -2.33 3.94
N ALA A 111 -26.70 -2.90 3.81
CA ALA A 111 -26.21 -3.38 2.53
C ALA A 111 -26.93 -4.67 2.11
N LYS A 112 -27.28 -4.77 0.83
CA LYS A 112 -27.88 -5.99 0.25
C LYS A 112 -26.81 -6.97 -0.22
N ASN A 113 -25.74 -6.46 -0.83
CA ASN A 113 -24.62 -7.25 -1.32
C ASN A 113 -23.35 -6.74 -0.66
N ILE A 114 -22.61 -7.63 -0.04
CA ILE A 114 -21.41 -7.33 0.72
C ILE A 114 -20.28 -8.21 0.19
N HIS A 115 -19.16 -7.59 -0.19
CA HIS A 115 -17.95 -8.27 -0.58
C HIS A 115 -16.82 -7.85 0.35
N LEU A 116 -16.26 -8.79 1.08
CA LEU A 116 -15.13 -8.60 1.97
C LEU A 116 -13.90 -9.25 1.34
N LEU A 117 -12.89 -8.45 1.03
CA LEU A 117 -11.68 -8.91 0.37
C LEU A 117 -10.52 -8.88 1.38
N TYR A 118 -9.88 -10.00 1.58
CA TYR A 118 -8.70 -10.12 2.40
C TYR A 118 -7.60 -10.89 1.67
N ASN A 119 -6.37 -10.73 2.09
CA ASN A 119 -5.21 -11.40 1.53
C ASN A 119 -4.85 -12.60 2.41
N ASP A 120 -4.77 -13.79 1.79
CA ASP A 120 -4.42 -15.05 2.46
C ASP A 120 -3.00 -15.55 2.09
N LEU A 121 -2.27 -14.78 1.30
CA LEU A 121 -0.91 -15.17 0.89
C LEU A 121 0.06 -15.04 2.07
N SER A 122 0.52 -16.17 2.58
CA SER A 122 1.58 -16.32 3.59
C SER A 122 2.95 -15.94 3.02
N GLY A 123 3.09 -14.71 2.53
CA GLY A 123 4.38 -14.13 2.18
C GLY A 123 4.95 -13.35 3.37
N ASN A 124 6.10 -12.70 3.20
CA ASN A 124 6.78 -11.85 4.21
C ASN A 124 5.94 -10.67 4.76
N LEU A 125 4.64 -10.63 4.50
CA LEU A 125 3.69 -9.64 4.98
C LEU A 125 3.04 -10.15 6.27
N SER A 126 3.28 -9.44 7.35
CA SER A 126 2.76 -9.72 8.71
C SER A 126 1.22 -9.70 8.84
N PHE A 127 0.47 -9.58 7.76
CA PHE A 127 -0.98 -9.38 7.76
C PHE A 127 -1.71 -10.31 6.79
N ALA A 128 -1.33 -11.59 6.77
CA ALA A 128 -1.97 -12.61 5.93
C ALA A 128 -3.17 -13.32 6.62
N GLU A 129 -3.57 -12.85 7.80
CA GLU A 129 -4.66 -13.45 8.56
C GLU A 129 -5.97 -12.69 8.29
N GLU A 130 -7.08 -13.43 8.15
CA GLU A 130 -8.42 -12.83 8.03
C GLU A 130 -8.79 -12.05 9.30
N SER A 131 -9.49 -10.95 9.11
CA SER A 131 -9.97 -10.11 10.22
C SER A 131 -10.91 -10.86 11.15
N ARG A 132 -10.78 -10.61 12.46
CA ARG A 132 -11.75 -11.05 13.46
C ARG A 132 -13.18 -10.61 13.14
N PHE A 133 -13.38 -9.54 12.38
CA PHE A 133 -14.71 -9.08 11.99
C PHE A 133 -15.41 -10.06 11.05
N ILE A 134 -14.67 -10.73 10.16
CA ILE A 134 -15.23 -11.79 9.30
C ILE A 134 -15.66 -12.98 10.17
N LYS A 135 -14.81 -13.39 11.10
CA LYS A 135 -15.12 -14.50 12.02
C LYS A 135 -16.38 -14.23 12.84
N ILE A 136 -16.53 -13.01 13.37
CA ILE A 136 -17.73 -12.59 14.10
C ILE A 136 -18.98 -12.68 13.23
N LEU A 137 -18.91 -12.21 11.98
CA LEU A 137 -20.04 -12.28 11.04
C LEU A 137 -20.46 -13.72 10.73
N GLU A 138 -19.49 -14.64 10.63
CA GLU A 138 -19.77 -16.06 10.39
C GLU A 138 -20.36 -16.77 11.61
N GLU A 139 -19.84 -16.43 12.81
CA GLU A 139 -20.34 -17.02 14.07
C GLU A 139 -21.75 -16.56 14.43
N ASP A 140 -22.06 -15.29 14.18
CA ASP A 140 -23.38 -14.71 14.50
C ASP A 140 -24.52 -15.26 13.64
N GLN A 141 -24.22 -16.06 12.60
CA GLN A 141 -25.22 -16.73 11.72
C GLN A 141 -26.46 -15.88 11.51
N LEU A 142 -26.26 -14.67 10.99
CA LEU A 142 -27.37 -13.75 10.75
C LEU A 142 -28.36 -14.41 9.78
N ASP A 143 -29.54 -14.82 10.27
CA ASP A 143 -30.59 -15.57 9.54
C ASP A 143 -30.96 -15.01 8.16
N LYS A 144 -30.55 -13.79 7.88
CA LYS A 144 -30.88 -13.05 6.65
C LYS A 144 -29.74 -13.00 5.63
N HIS A 145 -28.54 -13.50 5.93
CA HIS A 145 -27.38 -13.42 5.07
C HIS A 145 -26.88 -14.81 4.69
N GLN A 146 -26.52 -14.97 3.42
CA GLN A 146 -25.84 -16.17 2.92
C GLN A 146 -24.35 -15.85 2.76
N PHE A 147 -23.51 -16.60 3.44
CA PHE A 147 -22.06 -16.49 3.32
C PHE A 147 -21.52 -17.45 2.25
N GLN A 148 -20.67 -16.93 1.37
CA GLN A 148 -19.95 -17.73 0.40
C GLN A 148 -18.49 -17.29 0.40
N ARG A 149 -17.55 -18.23 0.45
CA ARG A 149 -16.12 -17.96 0.34
C ARG A 149 -15.65 -18.29 -1.08
N PHE A 150 -14.87 -17.39 -1.65
CA PHE A 150 -14.25 -17.55 -2.94
C PHE A 150 -12.75 -17.31 -2.82
N ASN A 151 -11.95 -18.21 -3.34
CA ASN A 151 -10.52 -17.99 -3.51
C ASN A 151 -10.28 -17.46 -4.92
N ALA A 152 -9.75 -16.24 -5.01
CA ALA A 152 -9.33 -15.67 -6.28
C ALA A 152 -7.83 -15.95 -6.46
N GLU A 153 -7.51 -16.91 -7.32
CA GLU A 153 -6.14 -17.11 -7.78
C GLU A 153 -5.85 -16.12 -8.91
N VAL A 154 -4.91 -15.24 -8.66
CA VAL A 154 -4.35 -14.42 -9.73
C VAL A 154 -3.47 -15.33 -10.58
N SER A 155 -3.96 -15.75 -11.74
CA SER A 155 -3.11 -16.38 -12.75
C SER A 155 -2.09 -15.34 -13.20
N VAL A 156 -0.94 -15.33 -12.59
CA VAL A 156 0.22 -14.61 -13.12
C VAL A 156 0.55 -15.30 -14.43
N ARG A 157 0.08 -14.75 -15.55
CA ARG A 157 0.68 -15.10 -16.83
C ARG A 157 2.13 -14.63 -16.72
N PRO A 158 3.12 -15.52 -16.72
CA PRO A 158 4.49 -15.07 -16.85
C PRO A 158 4.50 -14.20 -18.11
N ASN A 159 4.86 -12.95 -17.97
CA ASN A 159 5.20 -12.13 -19.12
C ASN A 159 6.42 -12.81 -19.73
N GLU A 160 6.19 -13.64 -20.73
CA GLU A 160 7.26 -14.19 -21.58
C GLU A 160 7.81 -13.08 -22.47
N VAL A 161 8.12 -11.95 -21.91
CA VAL A 161 9.12 -11.07 -22.48
C VAL A 161 10.44 -11.65 -22.01
N GLN A 162 10.86 -12.72 -22.67
CA GLN A 162 12.27 -13.05 -22.70
C GLN A 162 12.94 -11.90 -23.43
N ASP A 163 13.46 -10.95 -22.67
CA ASP A 163 14.41 -10.00 -23.17
C ASP A 163 15.66 -10.80 -23.59
N THR A 164 15.63 -11.29 -24.82
CA THR A 164 16.77 -11.96 -25.41
C THR A 164 17.79 -10.90 -25.76
N ILE A 165 18.76 -10.73 -24.87
CA ILE A 165 19.92 -9.91 -25.18
C ILE A 165 20.74 -10.66 -26.22
N THR A 166 20.62 -10.24 -27.48
CA THR A 166 21.45 -10.77 -28.55
C THR A 166 22.87 -10.23 -28.42
N ASN A 167 23.82 -11.16 -28.33
CA ASN A 167 25.23 -10.85 -28.26
C ASN A 167 25.66 -10.05 -29.51
N SER A 168 25.64 -8.73 -29.43
CA SER A 168 26.08 -7.83 -30.50
C SER A 168 27.55 -7.57 -30.39
N THR A 169 28.21 -7.35 -31.55
CA THR A 169 29.63 -6.96 -31.63
C THR A 169 29.95 -5.72 -30.78
N GLN A 170 28.97 -4.88 -30.55
CA GLN A 170 29.09 -3.67 -29.74
C GLN A 170 29.17 -3.99 -28.26
N ILE A 171 28.36 -4.96 -27.78
CA ILE A 171 28.38 -5.46 -26.40
C ILE A 171 29.72 -6.15 -26.13
N GLN A 172 30.21 -7.00 -27.04
CA GLN A 172 31.51 -7.67 -26.90
C GLN A 172 32.65 -6.67 -26.74
N LYS A 173 32.73 -5.65 -27.61
CA LYS A 173 33.74 -4.58 -27.52
C LYS A 173 33.64 -3.79 -26.21
N THR A 174 32.45 -3.54 -25.72
CA THR A 174 32.24 -2.84 -24.44
C THR A 174 32.72 -3.68 -23.27
N LEU A 175 32.43 -4.98 -23.27
CA LEU A 175 32.88 -5.92 -22.24
C LEU A 175 34.41 -6.09 -22.28
N GLU A 176 35.00 -6.28 -23.45
CA GLU A 176 36.47 -6.37 -23.62
C GLU A 176 37.15 -5.11 -23.09
N ARG A 177 36.65 -3.95 -23.45
CA ARG A 177 37.19 -2.65 -22.99
C ARG A 177 37.05 -2.52 -21.47
N TRP A 178 35.89 -2.91 -20.90
CA TRP A 178 35.67 -2.84 -19.46
C TRP A 178 36.60 -3.81 -18.70
N MET A 179 36.80 -5.03 -19.21
CA MET A 179 37.71 -6.03 -18.64
C MET A 179 39.15 -5.61 -18.67
N THR A 180 39.59 -4.93 -19.77
CA THR A 180 40.96 -4.48 -19.93
C THR A 180 41.28 -3.20 -19.16
N GLU A 181 40.33 -2.25 -19.07
CA GLU A 181 40.57 -0.96 -18.41
C GLU A 181 40.33 -1.01 -16.90
N LYS A 182 39.31 -1.72 -16.44
CA LYS A 182 38.90 -1.73 -15.02
C LYS A 182 39.15 -3.03 -14.26
N GLY A 183 39.38 -4.11 -14.99
CA GLY A 183 39.48 -5.46 -14.38
C GLY A 183 38.13 -5.97 -13.86
N ILE A 184 38.08 -7.24 -13.56
CA ILE A 184 36.88 -7.88 -13.03
C ILE A 184 36.98 -7.91 -11.52
N SER A 185 36.04 -7.30 -10.82
CA SER A 185 35.94 -7.41 -9.37
C SER A 185 35.37 -8.78 -8.95
N ALA A 186 35.71 -9.25 -7.76
CA ALA A 186 35.14 -10.49 -7.23
C ALA A 186 33.60 -10.46 -7.13
N SER A 187 33.03 -9.30 -6.81
CA SER A 187 31.58 -9.11 -6.78
C SER A 187 30.94 -9.20 -8.17
N ALA A 188 31.56 -8.64 -9.19
CA ALA A 188 31.09 -8.73 -10.58
C ALA A 188 31.13 -10.19 -11.09
N LEU A 189 32.15 -10.95 -10.72
CA LEU A 189 32.23 -12.36 -11.06
C LEU A 189 31.12 -13.18 -10.37
N ILE A 190 30.85 -12.90 -9.11
CA ILE A 190 29.77 -13.56 -8.36
C ILE A 190 28.38 -13.22 -8.97
N SER A 191 28.15 -11.96 -9.34
CA SER A 191 26.93 -11.54 -10.02
C SER A 191 26.76 -12.25 -11.35
N TYR A 192 27.81 -12.35 -12.16
CA TYR A 192 27.79 -13.09 -13.42
C TYR A 192 27.46 -14.57 -13.26
N VAL A 193 28.05 -15.24 -12.25
CA VAL A 193 27.77 -16.66 -11.98
C VAL A 193 26.34 -16.87 -11.52
N ARG A 194 25.77 -15.89 -10.77
CA ARG A 194 24.41 -15.96 -10.25
C ARG A 194 23.37 -15.63 -11.33
N ASN A 195 23.59 -14.60 -12.07
CA ASN A 195 22.74 -14.16 -13.18
C ASN A 195 23.56 -13.33 -14.19
N PRO A 196 23.87 -13.87 -15.38
CA PRO A 196 24.64 -13.16 -16.39
C PRO A 196 24.04 -11.82 -16.82
N TYR A 197 22.72 -11.65 -16.71
CA TYR A 197 22.03 -10.42 -17.09
C TYR A 197 22.29 -9.24 -16.14
N ASP A 198 22.67 -9.49 -14.91
CA ASP A 198 22.96 -8.43 -13.93
C ASP A 198 24.28 -7.69 -14.21
N LEU A 199 25.05 -8.17 -15.19
CA LEU A 199 26.32 -7.58 -15.59
C LEU A 199 26.17 -6.62 -16.80
N TYR A 200 25.03 -6.62 -17.47
CA TYR A 200 24.69 -5.75 -18.58
C TYR A 200 23.92 -4.51 -18.10
#